data_033087df9a92db42667ff70bf6e888c3
#
_entry.id   033087df9a92db42667ff70bf6e888c3
#
_cell.length_a   1.000
_cell.length_b   1.000
_cell.length_c   1.000
_cell.angle_alpha   90.00
_cell.angle_beta   90.00
_cell.angle_gamma   90.00
#
_symmetry.space_group_name_H-M   'P 1'
#
loop_
_entity.id
_entity.type
_entity.pdbx_description
1 polymer ?
#
loop_
_entity_poly.entity_id
_entity_poly.type
_entity_poly.pdbx_seq_one_letter_code
_entity_poly.pdbx_strand_id
1 'polypeptide(L)'
;MKTAKSVEEWEFVLGEQMRALRLRANLDQISLAERAGIGLTAVKNVESGKGATLKTLIKMLRVLDRADWLSSLAPSVSISPLQMLKAKPARQRASRRRAGKDAGDA
;
A
#
# COMPACT_ATOMS: atom_id res chain seq x y z
N MET A 1 -25.01 12.22 -4.91
CA MET A 1 -23.81 12.29 -4.12
C MET A 1 -23.72 11.10 -3.19
N LYS A 2 -22.63 10.45 -3.20
CA LYS A 2 -22.52 9.29 -2.37
C LYS A 2 -21.84 9.60 -1.05
N THR A 3 -22.19 8.83 -0.05
CA THR A 3 -21.64 8.99 1.27
C THR A 3 -20.27 8.32 1.36
N ALA A 4 -19.33 9.04 1.89
CA ALA A 4 -18.00 8.47 2.08
C ALA A 4 -18.01 7.48 3.23
N LYS A 5 -17.23 6.41 3.09
CA LYS A 5 -17.07 5.46 4.17
C LYS A 5 -16.12 6.03 5.22
N SER A 6 -16.34 5.62 6.46
CA SER A 6 -15.40 5.96 7.53
C SER A 6 -14.11 5.17 7.38
N VAL A 7 -13.10 5.55 8.15
CA VAL A 7 -11.85 4.81 8.15
C VAL A 7 -12.09 3.37 8.55
N GLU A 8 -12.91 3.17 9.57
CA GLU A 8 -13.23 1.82 10.05
C GLU A 8 -13.94 0.99 9.00
N GLU A 9 -14.85 1.63 8.27
CA GLU A 9 -15.54 0.91 7.20
C GLU A 9 -14.59 0.51 6.09
N TRP A 10 -13.65 1.39 5.76
CA TRP A 10 -12.64 1.05 4.75
C TRP A 10 -11.71 -0.05 5.21
N GLU A 11 -11.36 -0.05 6.50
CA GLU A 11 -10.56 -1.14 7.05
C GLU A 11 -11.28 -2.47 6.94
N PHE A 12 -12.58 -2.45 7.18
CA PHE A 12 -13.39 -3.67 7.06
C PHE A 12 -13.43 -4.14 5.60
N VAL A 13 -13.67 -3.22 4.68
CA VAL A 13 -13.70 -3.55 3.25
C VAL A 13 -12.37 -4.14 2.81
N LEU A 14 -11.27 -3.51 3.23
CA LEU A 14 -9.95 -4.00 2.88
C LEU A 14 -9.71 -5.39 3.45
N GLY A 15 -10.12 -5.62 4.69
CA GLY A 15 -9.97 -6.93 5.31
C GLY A 15 -10.72 -8.01 4.55
N GLU A 16 -11.92 -7.71 4.10
CA GLU A 16 -12.70 -8.64 3.31
C GLU A 16 -12.03 -8.94 1.98
N GLN A 17 -11.47 -7.93 1.34
CA GLN A 17 -10.75 -8.11 0.09
C GLN A 17 -9.51 -8.97 0.29
N MET A 18 -8.77 -8.72 1.36
CA MET A 18 -7.57 -9.49 1.64
C MET A 18 -7.91 -10.94 1.92
N ARG A 19 -8.99 -11.17 2.65
CA ARG A 19 -9.43 -12.54 2.92
C ARG A 19 -9.82 -13.24 1.62
N ALA A 20 -10.53 -12.56 0.74
CA ALA A 20 -10.94 -13.14 -0.54
C ALA A 20 -9.72 -13.52 -1.38
N LEU A 21 -8.71 -12.66 -1.40
CA LEU A 21 -7.49 -12.94 -2.14
C LEU A 21 -6.76 -14.15 -1.56
N ARG A 22 -6.73 -14.24 -0.23
CA ARG A 22 -6.06 -15.37 0.42
C ARG A 22 -6.76 -16.69 0.08
N LEU A 23 -8.09 -16.69 0.17
CA LEU A 23 -8.84 -17.90 -0.13
C LEU A 23 -8.69 -18.31 -1.59
N ARG A 24 -8.64 -17.33 -2.47
CA ARG A 24 -8.44 -17.61 -3.89
C ARG A 24 -7.06 -18.20 -4.15
N ALA A 25 -6.07 -17.83 -3.35
CA ALA A 25 -4.73 -18.37 -3.46
C ALA A 25 -4.59 -19.71 -2.75
N ASN A 26 -5.67 -20.20 -2.14
CA ASN A 26 -5.68 -21.48 -1.46
C ASN A 26 -4.76 -21.51 -0.24
N LEU A 27 -4.68 -20.40 0.46
CA LEU A 27 -3.83 -20.28 1.64
C LEU A 27 -4.69 -20.12 2.88
N ASP A 28 -4.28 -20.78 3.98
CA ASP A 28 -4.89 -20.46 5.26
C ASP A 28 -4.11 -19.30 5.88
N GLN A 29 -4.62 -18.79 7.00
CA GLN A 29 -4.01 -17.61 7.62
C GLN A 29 -2.59 -17.89 8.09
N ILE A 30 -2.33 -19.09 8.59
CA ILE A 30 -1.01 -19.44 9.07
C ILE A 30 0.00 -19.45 7.93
N SER A 31 -0.37 -20.06 6.81
CA SER A 31 0.51 -20.10 5.65
C SER A 31 0.80 -18.72 5.09
N LEU A 32 -0.22 -17.86 5.05
CA LEU A 32 -0.01 -16.51 4.59
C LEU A 32 0.95 -15.77 5.52
N ALA A 33 0.75 -15.91 6.83
CA ALA A 33 1.61 -15.26 7.81
C ALA A 33 3.06 -15.70 7.63
N GLU A 34 3.27 -17.01 7.48
CA GLU A 34 4.61 -17.54 7.32
C GLU A 34 5.28 -17.03 6.06
N ARG A 35 4.58 -17.06 4.95
CA ARG A 35 5.14 -16.60 3.68
C ARG A 35 5.41 -15.11 3.68
N ALA A 36 4.57 -14.35 4.35
CA ALA A 36 4.75 -12.91 4.42
C ALA A 36 5.77 -12.49 5.46
N GLY A 37 6.17 -13.40 6.33
CA GLY A 37 7.11 -13.06 7.39
C GLY A 37 6.50 -12.17 8.45
N ILE A 38 5.22 -12.40 8.78
CA ILE A 38 4.51 -11.63 9.80
C ILE A 38 3.83 -12.59 10.76
N GLY A 39 3.36 -12.05 11.88
CA GLY A 39 2.66 -12.87 12.85
C GLY A 39 1.24 -13.21 12.41
N LEU A 40 0.74 -14.31 12.92
CA LEU A 40 -0.63 -14.71 12.62
C LEU A 40 -1.63 -13.67 13.09
N THR A 41 -1.38 -13.04 14.23
CA THR A 41 -2.27 -12.01 14.74
C THR A 41 -2.38 -10.84 13.78
N ALA A 42 -1.28 -10.50 13.10
CA ALA A 42 -1.30 -9.42 12.13
C ALA A 42 -2.24 -9.75 10.97
N VAL A 43 -2.19 -10.99 10.48
CA VAL A 43 -3.10 -11.42 9.42
C VAL A 43 -4.55 -11.34 9.89
N LYS A 44 -4.82 -11.84 11.09
CA LYS A 44 -6.16 -11.83 11.63
C LYS A 44 -6.68 -10.40 11.80
N ASN A 45 -5.83 -9.49 12.25
CA ASN A 45 -6.24 -8.10 12.43
C ASN A 45 -6.59 -7.44 11.10
N VAL A 46 -5.81 -7.69 10.06
CA VAL A 46 -6.14 -7.14 8.76
C VAL A 46 -7.49 -7.66 8.28
N GLU A 47 -7.68 -8.97 8.36
CA GLU A 47 -8.89 -9.57 7.79
C GLU A 47 -10.15 -9.27 8.60
N SER A 48 -9.99 -8.92 9.86
CA SER A 48 -11.16 -8.56 10.68
C SER A 48 -11.41 -7.06 10.71
N GLY A 49 -10.62 -6.28 9.99
CA GLY A 49 -10.83 -4.85 9.93
C GLY A 49 -10.31 -4.09 11.12
N LYS A 50 -9.37 -4.66 11.86
CA LYS A 50 -8.80 -4.01 13.03
C LYS A 50 -7.58 -3.19 12.71
N GLY A 51 -7.19 -3.16 11.45
CA GLY A 51 -6.07 -2.33 11.04
C GLY A 51 -4.76 -3.08 10.97
N ALA A 52 -3.76 -2.41 10.45
CA ALA A 52 -2.44 -2.98 10.28
C ALA A 52 -1.47 -1.87 9.97
N THR A 53 -0.18 -2.18 10.12
CA THR A 53 0.82 -1.25 9.63
C THR A 53 0.88 -1.38 8.11
N LEU A 54 1.36 -0.31 7.49
CA LEU A 54 1.54 -0.32 6.05
C LEU A 54 2.49 -1.43 5.62
N LYS A 55 3.54 -1.64 6.40
CA LYS A 55 4.51 -2.69 6.10
C LYS A 55 3.85 -4.07 6.07
N THR A 56 3.01 -4.35 7.06
CA THR A 56 2.30 -5.61 7.11
C THR A 56 1.42 -5.80 5.87
N LEU A 57 0.70 -4.76 5.50
CA LEU A 57 -0.17 -4.84 4.33
C LEU A 57 0.63 -5.12 3.06
N ILE A 58 1.74 -4.42 2.89
CA ILE A 58 2.59 -4.62 1.71
C ILE A 58 3.11 -6.05 1.66
N LYS A 59 3.55 -6.58 2.80
CA LYS A 59 4.06 -7.95 2.84
C LYS A 59 3.00 -8.96 2.45
N MET A 60 1.78 -8.76 2.91
CA MET A 60 0.68 -9.65 2.53
C MET A 60 0.36 -9.55 1.04
N LEU A 61 0.30 -8.33 0.52
CA LEU A 61 -0.02 -8.15 -0.90
C LEU A 61 1.04 -8.76 -1.80
N ARG A 62 2.30 -8.75 -1.38
CA ARG A 62 3.35 -9.38 -2.16
C ARG A 62 3.16 -10.88 -2.26
N VAL A 63 2.81 -11.52 -1.15
CA VAL A 63 2.55 -12.96 -1.16
C VAL A 63 1.35 -13.30 -2.04
N LEU A 64 0.34 -12.44 -2.01
CA LEU A 64 -0.89 -12.66 -2.77
C LEU A 64 -0.77 -12.18 -4.21
N ASP A 65 0.41 -11.71 -4.59
CA ASP A 65 0.69 -11.25 -5.96
C ASP A 65 -0.20 -10.10 -6.38
N ARG A 66 -0.46 -9.19 -5.45
CA ARG A 66 -1.29 -8.01 -5.70
C ARG A 66 -0.62 -6.73 -5.26
N ALA A 67 0.70 -6.73 -5.13
CA ALA A 67 1.40 -5.51 -4.73
C ALA A 67 1.30 -4.43 -5.80
N ASP A 68 1.07 -4.82 -7.04
CA ASP A 68 0.92 -3.85 -8.13
C ASP A 68 -0.28 -2.94 -7.91
N TRP A 69 -1.26 -3.37 -7.13
CA TRP A 69 -2.39 -2.53 -6.78
C TRP A 69 -1.94 -1.21 -6.15
N LEU A 70 -0.85 -1.25 -5.41
CA LEU A 70 -0.36 -0.04 -4.73
C LEU A 70 0.11 1.02 -5.71
N SER A 71 0.54 0.63 -6.89
CA SER A 71 0.98 1.62 -7.86
C SER A 71 -0.17 2.22 -8.66
N SER A 72 -1.39 1.78 -8.41
CA SER A 72 -2.56 2.35 -9.07
C SER A 72 -3.33 3.32 -8.17
N LEU A 73 -2.77 3.68 -7.03
CA LEU A 73 -3.44 4.62 -6.13
C LEU A 73 -3.53 6.02 -6.71
N ALA A 74 -2.54 6.41 -7.48
CA ALA A 74 -2.56 7.70 -8.14
C ALA A 74 -3.27 7.57 -9.47
N PRO A 75 -3.89 8.64 -9.95
CA PRO A 75 -4.55 8.59 -11.24
C PRO A 75 -3.57 8.22 -12.34
N SER A 76 -4.04 7.42 -13.27
CA SER A 76 -3.25 7.05 -14.42
C SER A 76 -3.18 8.23 -15.37
N VAL A 77 -1.99 8.66 -15.68
CA VAL A 77 -1.79 9.82 -16.56
C VAL A 77 -0.89 9.43 -17.71
N SER A 78 -1.32 9.78 -18.91
CA SER A 78 -0.49 9.57 -20.09
C SER A 78 0.47 10.74 -20.20
N ILE A 79 1.70 10.52 -19.82
CA ILE A 79 2.71 11.57 -19.83
C ILE A 79 3.77 11.25 -20.87
N SER A 80 4.05 12.23 -21.74
CA SER A 80 5.10 12.04 -22.73
C SER A 80 6.46 12.03 -22.03
N PRO A 81 7.45 11.42 -22.66
CA PRO A 81 8.79 11.42 -22.05
C PRO A 81 9.31 12.82 -21.76
N LEU A 82 8.97 13.76 -22.63
CA LEU A 82 9.39 15.13 -22.42
C LEU A 82 8.78 15.71 -21.16
N GLN A 83 7.52 15.46 -20.94
CA GLN A 83 6.85 15.95 -19.75
C GLN A 83 7.44 15.33 -18.50
N MET A 84 7.79 14.07 -18.55
CA MET A 84 8.40 13.42 -17.41
C MET A 84 9.74 14.04 -17.06
N LEU A 85 10.52 14.38 -18.06
CA LEU A 85 11.80 15.01 -17.82
C LEU A 85 11.64 16.37 -17.17
N LYS A 86 10.62 17.10 -17.55
CA LYS A 86 10.38 18.41 -16.97
C LYS A 86 9.87 18.33 -15.55
N ALA A 87 9.06 17.32 -15.26
CA ALA A 87 8.43 17.20 -13.95
C ALA A 87 9.43 16.78 -12.87
N LYS A 88 10.38 15.95 -13.22
CA LYS A 88 11.26 15.40 -12.21
C LYS A 88 12.04 16.44 -11.42
N PRO A 89 12.72 17.38 -12.07
CA PRO A 89 13.47 18.36 -11.29
C PRO A 89 12.60 19.15 -10.34
N ALA A 90 11.40 19.47 -10.77
CA ALA A 90 10.51 20.26 -9.92
C ALA A 90 10.13 19.50 -8.67
N ARG A 91 9.85 18.20 -8.80
CA ARG A 91 9.45 17.43 -7.65
C ARG A 91 10.56 17.26 -6.65
N GLN A 92 11.75 17.11 -7.12
CA GLN A 92 12.87 16.95 -6.21
C GLN A 92 13.08 18.17 -5.34
N ARG A 93 12.79 19.31 -5.88
CA ARG A 93 12.97 20.53 -5.10
C ARG A 93 11.96 20.67 -4.00
N ALA A 94 10.82 20.18 -4.22
CA ALA A 94 9.77 20.28 -3.23
C ALA A 94 10.18 19.66 -1.92
N SER A 95 11.00 18.79 -2.02
CA SER A 95 11.39 18.20 -0.78
C SER A 95 12.46 19.01 -0.14
N ARG A 96 13.09 19.55 0.24
CA ARG A 96 13.89 19.72 0.94
C ARG A 96 14.17 20.13 1.63
N ARG A 97 14.38 20.41 1.79
CA ARG A 97 14.92 20.44 2.25
C ARG A 97 15.19 20.47 2.78
N ARG A 98 15.31 20.62 3.03
CA ARG A 98 15.86 20.30 3.50
C ARG A 98 16.49 20.30 3.66
N ALA A 99 16.54 20.69 3.83
CA ALA A 99 17.22 20.34 3.95
C ALA A 99 17.93 20.32 4.08
N GLY A 100 18.10 20.85 4.19
CA GLY A 100 18.66 20.41 4.33
C GLY A 100 19.18 20.32 4.33
N LYS A 101 19.41 20.40 4.43
CA LYS A 101 19.94 19.93 4.26
C LYS A 101 20.34 19.57 3.92
N ASP A 102 20.29 20.11 4.11
CA ASP A 102 20.81 19.55 3.69
C ASP A 102 21.33 19.43 3.36
N ALA A 103 21.23 19.97 3.63
CA ALA A 103 21.72 19.55 3.30
C ALA A 103 22.26 19.36 2.91
N GLY A 104 22.32 19.84 3.05
CA GLY A 104 22.67 19.37 2.74
C GLY A 104 22.98 19.46 2.28
N ASP A 105 23.05 19.78 2.53
CA ASP A 105 23.28 19.69 2.09
C ASP A 105 23.47 19.84 1.79
N ALA A 106 23.26 20.36 2.07
CA ALA A 106 23.59 20.14 1.88
C ALA A 106 23.83 20.03 1.73
#